data_88dfa31aa8c3769beaaa8ab895c3abda
#
_entry.id   88dfa31aa8c3769beaaa8ab895c3abda
#
_cell.length_a   1.000
_cell.length_b   1.000
_cell.length_c   1.000
_cell.angle_alpha   90.00
_cell.angle_beta   90.00
_cell.angle_gamma   90.00
#
_symmetry.space_group_name_H-M   'P 1'
#
loop_
_entity.id
_entity.type
_entity.pdbx_description
1 polymer ?
#
loop_
_entity_poly.entity_id
_entity_poly.type
_entity_poly.pdbx_seq_one_letter_code
_entity_poly.pdbx_strand_id
1 'polypeptide(L)'
;MIIGRLFLNHPLLSYQRDEHCFISRKESKNYSLLQKLSETRGISKCMRNNFYMSGEYIRKNPTLGIEDTSWKLTKIIPMVDEFIRDSSPKKATLLDAGGGAGLILKEVSNRLKRKGVTVTKYALDLSKEMLQRQKENNPDIKAMLNEDISETSISNKGIDLTLMVDVLEHVTDTDKTLKELNRISKYVIFKIPLENNVYYNTLDLIKRGRLRRDLIQQVGHINSYNFKALKKKINTSGGEILCYNFTNVFEYYLSAECQKQMVTGERTLYRIANLISTISPGLCSCLFTDFVVCIVRYR
;
A
#
# COMPACT_ATOMS: atom_id res chain seq x y z
N MET A 1 26.49 -14.54 0.85
CA MET A 1 26.54 -13.33 0.00
C MET A 1 25.40 -13.25 -1.03
N ILE A 2 24.68 -14.33 -1.33
CA ILE A 2 23.56 -14.42 -2.28
C ILE A 2 22.26 -13.88 -1.65
N ILE A 3 22.04 -14.09 -0.36
CA ILE A 3 20.79 -13.75 0.35
C ILE A 3 20.59 -12.20 0.53
N GLY A 4 21.67 -11.42 0.44
CA GLY A 4 21.62 -9.96 0.63
C GLY A 4 21.08 -9.16 -0.56
N ARG A 5 21.11 -9.72 -1.77
CA ARG A 5 20.61 -9.09 -3.00
C ARG A 5 19.13 -9.33 -3.28
N LEU A 6 18.54 -10.33 -2.59
CA LEU A 6 17.15 -10.77 -2.81
C LEU A 6 16.07 -9.69 -2.58
N PHE A 7 16.39 -8.62 -1.86
CA PHE A 7 15.44 -7.52 -1.62
C PHE A 7 15.89 -6.15 -2.13
N LEU A 8 17.18 -5.99 -2.49
CA LEU A 8 17.68 -4.70 -2.99
C LEU A 8 17.53 -4.53 -4.51
N ASN A 9 17.25 -5.63 -5.23
CA ASN A 9 16.97 -5.62 -6.68
C ASN A 9 15.49 -5.89 -7.00
N HIS A 10 14.59 -5.59 -6.07
CA HIS A 10 13.15 -5.63 -6.36
C HIS A 10 12.85 -4.67 -7.51
N PRO A 11 12.08 -5.04 -8.56
CA PRO A 11 11.75 -4.12 -9.68
C PRO A 11 11.08 -2.82 -9.23
N LEU A 12 10.45 -2.80 -8.04
CA LEU A 12 9.92 -1.60 -7.37
C LEU A 12 10.99 -0.84 -6.57
N LEU A 13 12.24 -1.32 -6.50
CA LEU A 13 13.36 -0.75 -5.74
C LEU A 13 14.61 -0.56 -6.60
N SER A 14 14.51 -0.54 -7.95
CA SER A 14 15.64 -0.27 -8.84
C SER A 14 16.05 1.19 -8.72
N TYR A 15 16.92 1.47 -7.76
CA TYR A 15 17.53 2.78 -7.61
C TYR A 15 19.06 2.70 -7.72
N GLN A 16 19.64 3.64 -8.46
CA GLN A 16 21.08 3.84 -8.58
C GLN A 16 21.71 4.17 -7.22
N ARG A 17 22.84 3.53 -6.94
CA ARG A 17 23.67 3.88 -5.80
C ARG A 17 24.37 5.20 -6.07
N ASP A 18 23.96 6.27 -5.40
CA ASP A 18 24.84 7.40 -5.15
C ASP A 18 25.55 7.15 -3.82
N GLU A 19 26.86 6.91 -3.93
CA GLU A 19 27.78 6.93 -2.81
C GLU A 19 27.93 8.39 -2.37
N HIS A 20 27.50 8.71 -1.16
CA HIS A 20 28.00 9.72 -0.24
C HIS A 20 26.89 10.17 0.72
N CYS A 21 26.84 9.52 1.86
CA CYS A 21 26.45 10.21 3.09
C CYS A 21 27.15 9.56 4.29
N PHE A 22 28.29 10.14 4.67
CA PHE A 22 28.95 9.87 5.93
C PHE A 22 28.18 10.58 7.05
N ILE A 23 27.49 9.83 7.91
CA ILE A 23 27.08 10.35 9.23
C ILE A 23 27.94 9.66 10.29
N SER A 24 28.63 10.51 11.04
CA SER A 24 29.61 10.15 12.05
C SER A 24 29.03 9.26 13.15
N ARG A 25 29.80 8.21 13.49
CA ARG A 25 29.64 7.43 14.73
C ARG A 25 30.04 8.30 15.93
N LYS A 26 29.04 8.68 16.75
CA LYS A 26 29.20 8.86 18.21
C LYS A 26 27.81 9.16 18.79
N GLU A 27 27.29 8.21 19.52
CA GLU A 27 26.51 8.30 20.76
C GLU A 27 25.63 7.05 20.90
N SER A 28 26.23 6.05 21.52
CA SER A 28 25.48 4.92 22.10
C SER A 28 25.66 5.02 23.61
N LYS A 29 24.55 5.17 24.34
CA LYS A 29 24.34 4.48 25.64
C LYS A 29 22.98 4.82 26.24
N ASN A 30 22.26 3.75 26.57
CA ASN A 30 21.19 3.67 27.56
C ASN A 30 19.90 4.48 27.35
N TYR A 31 18.98 3.95 26.53
CA TYR A 31 17.56 4.26 26.61
C TYR A 31 16.75 2.95 26.68
N SER A 32 15.74 2.91 27.56
CA SER A 32 14.86 1.74 27.72
C SER A 32 14.03 1.48 26.46
N LEU A 33 13.72 0.22 26.20
CA LEU A 33 12.99 -0.22 24.99
C LEU A 33 11.65 0.52 24.78
N LEU A 34 10.98 0.90 25.87
CA LEU A 34 9.70 1.61 25.85
C LEU A 34 9.84 3.10 25.50
N GLN A 35 10.92 3.75 25.90
CA GLN A 35 11.21 5.14 25.52
C GLN A 35 11.59 5.25 24.04
N LYS A 36 12.33 4.27 23.51
CA LYS A 36 12.64 4.18 22.07
C LYS A 36 11.38 4.02 21.21
N LEU A 37 10.32 3.34 21.69
CA LEU A 37 9.08 3.17 20.95
C LEU A 37 8.20 4.43 20.92
N SER A 38 8.29 5.29 21.94
CA SER A 38 7.54 6.57 21.97
C SER A 38 8.25 7.67 21.15
N GLU A 39 9.56 7.69 21.17
CA GLU A 39 10.38 8.64 20.38
C GLU A 39 10.34 8.33 18.88
N THR A 40 10.31 7.04 18.50
CA THR A 40 10.15 6.64 17.09
C THR A 40 8.82 7.06 16.49
N ARG A 41 7.74 7.14 17.26
CA ARG A 41 6.43 7.63 16.74
C ARG A 41 6.44 9.12 16.40
N GLY A 42 7.10 9.95 17.20
CA GLY A 42 7.23 11.39 16.95
C GLY A 42 8.18 11.71 15.78
N ILE A 43 9.31 11.01 15.74
CA ILE A 43 10.30 11.14 14.66
C ILE A 43 9.71 10.65 13.34
N SER A 44 8.93 9.55 13.34
CA SER A 44 8.30 8.99 12.14
C SER A 44 7.26 9.94 11.52
N LYS A 45 6.47 10.67 12.31
CA LYS A 45 5.48 11.63 11.79
C LYS A 45 6.15 12.82 11.10
N CYS A 46 7.18 13.40 11.71
CA CYS A 46 7.92 14.51 11.13
C CYS A 46 8.72 14.08 9.87
N MET A 47 9.42 12.94 9.92
CA MET A 47 10.16 12.39 8.77
C MET A 47 9.23 12.04 7.60
N ARG A 48 8.06 11.44 7.86
CA ARG A 48 7.09 11.11 6.82
C ARG A 48 6.50 12.34 6.16
N ASN A 49 6.06 13.32 6.94
CA ASN A 49 5.53 14.56 6.38
C ASN A 49 6.58 15.21 5.47
N ASN A 50 7.85 15.28 5.89
CA ASN A 50 8.92 15.75 5.03
C ASN A 50 9.12 14.88 3.78
N PHE A 51 9.08 13.55 3.90
CA PHE A 51 9.31 12.62 2.79
C PHE A 51 8.29 12.80 1.66
N TYR A 52 6.99 12.90 1.99
CA TYR A 52 5.93 13.09 0.99
C TYR A 52 5.76 14.56 0.57
N MET A 53 5.82 15.51 1.51
CA MET A 53 5.60 16.93 1.23
C MET A 53 6.78 17.62 0.55
N SER A 54 8.01 17.11 0.71
CA SER A 54 9.23 17.66 0.07
C SER A 54 9.46 17.20 -1.36
N GLY A 55 8.59 16.33 -1.89
CA GLY A 55 8.78 15.67 -3.19
C GLY A 55 9.90 14.62 -3.20
N GLU A 56 10.47 14.26 -2.05
CA GLU A 56 11.52 13.23 -1.96
C GLU A 56 11.00 11.86 -2.40
N TYR A 57 9.75 11.52 -2.05
CA TYR A 57 9.10 10.30 -2.50
C TYR A 57 9.06 10.21 -4.04
N ILE A 58 8.66 11.28 -4.73
CA ILE A 58 8.58 11.31 -6.18
C ILE A 58 9.96 11.18 -6.82
N ARG A 59 10.97 11.84 -6.26
CA ARG A 59 12.35 11.71 -6.75
C ARG A 59 12.89 10.29 -6.60
N LYS A 60 12.53 9.60 -5.53
CA LYS A 60 12.92 8.20 -5.29
C LYS A 60 12.08 7.19 -6.08
N ASN A 61 10.84 7.53 -6.42
CA ASN A 61 9.90 6.66 -7.12
C ASN A 61 9.32 7.37 -8.35
N PRO A 62 10.12 7.65 -9.39
CA PRO A 62 9.72 8.49 -10.52
C PRO A 62 8.58 7.89 -11.34
N THR A 63 8.45 6.57 -11.37
CA THR A 63 7.39 5.85 -12.09
C THR A 63 6.08 5.79 -11.31
N LEU A 64 6.09 6.06 -10.00
CA LEU A 64 4.91 6.03 -9.13
C LEU A 64 4.13 4.71 -9.18
N GLY A 65 4.79 3.60 -9.51
CA GLY A 65 4.14 2.29 -9.66
C GLY A 65 3.18 2.23 -10.85
N ILE A 66 3.44 3.00 -11.93
CA ILE A 66 2.62 2.96 -13.16
C ILE A 66 2.76 1.61 -13.85
N GLU A 67 3.96 1.03 -13.81
CA GLU A 67 4.32 -0.23 -14.46
C GLU A 67 3.52 -1.44 -13.99
N ASP A 68 3.08 -1.47 -12.74
CA ASP A 68 2.30 -2.57 -12.18
C ASP A 68 0.78 -2.29 -12.12
N THR A 69 0.34 -1.14 -12.65
CA THR A 69 -1.07 -0.71 -12.62
C THR A 69 -1.99 -1.73 -13.26
N SER A 70 -1.63 -2.27 -14.43
CA SER A 70 -2.45 -3.26 -15.12
C SER A 70 -2.63 -4.53 -14.28
N TRP A 71 -1.56 -5.00 -13.66
CA TRP A 71 -1.61 -6.16 -12.75
C TRP A 71 -2.45 -5.85 -11.50
N LYS A 72 -2.26 -4.70 -10.85
CA LYS A 72 -3.08 -4.26 -9.70
C LYS A 72 -4.57 -4.25 -10.04
N LEU A 73 -4.92 -3.75 -11.21
CA LEU A 73 -6.31 -3.71 -11.68
C LEU A 73 -6.93 -5.09 -11.80
N THR A 74 -6.19 -6.13 -12.23
CA THR A 74 -6.72 -7.50 -12.28
C THR A 74 -7.17 -8.00 -10.89
N LYS A 75 -6.56 -7.47 -9.82
CA LYS A 75 -6.85 -7.84 -8.43
C LYS A 75 -7.91 -6.92 -7.78
N ILE A 76 -7.99 -5.66 -8.22
CA ILE A 76 -8.91 -4.65 -7.66
C ILE A 76 -10.30 -4.72 -8.31
N ILE A 77 -10.40 -4.97 -9.63
CA ILE A 77 -11.68 -5.00 -10.34
C ILE A 77 -12.69 -6.00 -9.77
N PRO A 78 -12.31 -7.21 -9.33
CA PRO A 78 -13.24 -8.10 -8.64
C PRO A 78 -13.85 -7.50 -7.36
N MET A 79 -13.11 -6.64 -6.62
CA MET A 79 -13.64 -5.93 -5.45
C MET A 79 -14.61 -4.82 -5.84
N VAL A 80 -14.37 -4.16 -6.98
CA VAL A 80 -15.31 -3.17 -7.55
C VAL A 80 -16.61 -3.86 -8.00
N ASP A 81 -16.52 -5.03 -8.59
CA ASP A 81 -17.70 -5.82 -8.97
C ASP A 81 -18.50 -6.28 -7.74
N GLU A 82 -17.79 -6.59 -6.62
CA GLU A 82 -18.44 -6.87 -5.33
C GLU A 82 -19.18 -5.65 -4.77
N PHE A 83 -18.56 -4.45 -4.82
CA PHE A 83 -19.21 -3.20 -4.45
C PHE A 83 -20.49 -2.98 -5.24
N ILE A 84 -20.45 -3.20 -6.58
CA ILE A 84 -21.63 -3.05 -7.45
C ILE A 84 -22.72 -4.06 -7.05
N ARG A 85 -22.34 -5.30 -6.75
CA ARG A 85 -23.28 -6.38 -6.38
C ARG A 85 -23.96 -6.10 -5.04
N ASP A 86 -23.20 -5.67 -4.02
CA ASP A 86 -23.71 -5.46 -2.66
C ASP A 86 -24.54 -4.18 -2.55
N SER A 87 -24.11 -3.08 -3.20
CA SER A 87 -24.75 -1.76 -3.05
C SER A 87 -25.71 -1.37 -4.17
N SER A 88 -25.65 -2.04 -5.34
CA SER A 88 -26.44 -1.75 -6.55
C SER A 88 -26.55 -0.25 -6.88
N PRO A 89 -25.43 0.48 -6.99
CA PRO A 89 -25.46 1.93 -7.03
C PRO A 89 -25.89 2.46 -8.40
N LYS A 90 -26.77 3.46 -8.41
CA LYS A 90 -27.03 4.26 -9.64
C LYS A 90 -26.05 5.43 -9.75
N LYS A 91 -25.58 5.94 -8.59
CA LYS A 91 -24.57 7.00 -8.47
C LYS A 91 -23.56 6.59 -7.41
N ALA A 92 -22.31 6.95 -7.58
CA ALA A 92 -21.25 6.68 -6.61
C ALA A 92 -20.27 7.86 -6.49
N THR A 93 -19.98 8.23 -5.26
CA THR A 93 -18.88 9.14 -4.92
C THR A 93 -17.64 8.29 -4.65
N LEU A 94 -16.62 8.45 -5.47
CA LEU A 94 -15.38 7.68 -5.45
C LEU A 94 -14.24 8.55 -4.93
N LEU A 95 -13.54 8.12 -3.89
CA LEU A 95 -12.35 8.75 -3.33
C LEU A 95 -11.12 7.88 -3.61
N ASP A 96 -10.07 8.49 -4.15
CA ASP A 96 -8.73 7.87 -4.23
C ASP A 96 -7.84 8.52 -3.16
N ALA A 97 -7.51 7.74 -2.13
CA ALA A 97 -6.68 8.19 -1.02
C ALA A 97 -5.25 7.70 -1.22
N GLY A 98 -4.31 8.62 -1.48
CA GLY A 98 -2.92 8.29 -1.79
C GLY A 98 -2.75 7.62 -3.16
N GLY A 99 -3.55 8.03 -4.15
CA GLY A 99 -3.69 7.34 -5.44
C GLY A 99 -2.52 7.50 -6.43
N GLY A 100 -1.37 8.09 -6.00
CA GLY A 100 -0.20 8.26 -6.85
C GLY A 100 -0.53 9.01 -8.15
N ALA A 101 -0.36 8.37 -9.31
CA ALA A 101 -0.71 8.96 -10.60
C ALA A 101 -2.23 8.97 -10.92
N GLY A 102 -3.09 8.36 -10.10
CA GLY A 102 -4.54 8.32 -10.29
C GLY A 102 -5.02 7.38 -11.41
N LEU A 103 -4.18 6.46 -11.89
CA LEU A 103 -4.55 5.53 -12.96
C LEU A 103 -5.55 4.49 -12.50
N ILE A 104 -5.46 4.03 -11.25
CA ILE A 104 -6.42 3.09 -10.65
C ILE A 104 -7.80 3.78 -10.52
N LEU A 105 -7.84 5.02 -10.02
CA LEU A 105 -9.05 5.84 -9.97
C LEU A 105 -9.75 5.93 -11.34
N LYS A 106 -8.96 6.20 -12.39
CA LYS A 106 -9.44 6.29 -13.77
C LYS A 106 -10.13 5.00 -14.20
N GLU A 107 -9.45 3.86 -14.06
CA GLU A 107 -9.97 2.59 -14.54
C GLU A 107 -11.14 2.06 -13.70
N VAL A 108 -11.13 2.26 -12.37
CA VAL A 108 -12.27 1.94 -11.50
C VAL A 108 -13.48 2.80 -11.87
N SER A 109 -13.29 4.10 -12.09
CA SER A 109 -14.36 4.99 -12.57
C SER A 109 -14.92 4.52 -13.91
N ASN A 110 -14.05 4.14 -14.86
CA ASN A 110 -14.46 3.59 -16.16
C ASN A 110 -15.24 2.28 -16.00
N ARG A 111 -14.82 1.39 -15.08
CA ARG A 111 -15.56 0.15 -14.79
C ARG A 111 -16.95 0.44 -14.28
N LEU A 112 -17.11 1.36 -13.32
CA LEU A 112 -18.40 1.78 -12.77
C LEU A 112 -19.30 2.39 -13.86
N LYS A 113 -18.78 3.31 -14.67
CA LYS A 113 -19.50 3.94 -15.80
C LYS A 113 -19.99 2.91 -16.82
N ARG A 114 -19.16 1.92 -17.18
CA ARG A 114 -19.58 0.79 -18.07
C ARG A 114 -20.71 -0.06 -17.49
N LYS A 115 -20.88 -0.04 -16.17
CA LYS A 115 -22.00 -0.70 -15.46
C LYS A 115 -23.20 0.22 -15.22
N GLY A 116 -23.24 1.40 -15.86
CA GLY A 116 -24.35 2.34 -15.76
C GLY A 116 -24.34 3.22 -14.50
N VAL A 117 -23.25 3.24 -13.74
CA VAL A 117 -23.13 4.06 -12.53
C VAL A 117 -22.61 5.45 -12.88
N THR A 118 -23.32 6.50 -12.44
CA THR A 118 -22.81 7.88 -12.51
C THR A 118 -21.75 8.09 -11.41
N VAL A 119 -20.53 8.50 -11.79
CA VAL A 119 -19.39 8.60 -10.84
C VAL A 119 -18.98 10.05 -10.64
N THR A 120 -18.85 10.45 -9.36
CA THR A 120 -18.20 11.69 -8.93
C THR A 120 -16.85 11.32 -8.28
N LYS A 121 -15.75 11.91 -8.74
CA LYS A 121 -14.39 11.57 -8.29
C LYS A 121 -13.81 12.63 -7.35
N TYR A 122 -13.16 12.16 -6.30
CA TYR A 122 -12.36 12.95 -5.36
C TYR A 122 -10.97 12.32 -5.26
N ALA A 123 -9.96 13.14 -5.01
CA ALA A 123 -8.59 12.72 -4.74
C ALA A 123 -8.13 13.30 -3.41
N LEU A 124 -7.44 12.50 -2.60
CA LEU A 124 -6.85 12.93 -1.33
C LEU A 124 -5.40 12.47 -1.27
N ASP A 125 -4.49 13.38 -0.98
CA ASP A 125 -3.07 13.10 -0.81
C ASP A 125 -2.39 14.16 0.05
N LEU A 126 -1.32 13.78 0.76
CA LEU A 126 -0.45 14.71 1.49
C LEU A 126 0.41 15.55 0.53
N SER A 127 0.69 15.06 -0.67
CA SER A 127 1.49 15.73 -1.69
C SER A 127 0.62 16.47 -2.69
N LYS A 128 0.79 17.80 -2.77
CA LYS A 128 0.14 18.62 -3.80
C LYS A 128 0.54 18.22 -5.22
N GLU A 129 1.79 17.77 -5.40
CA GLU A 129 2.29 17.32 -6.70
C GLU A 129 1.59 16.04 -7.15
N MET A 130 1.34 15.08 -6.21
CA MET A 130 0.56 13.88 -6.50
C MET A 130 -0.89 14.22 -6.89
N LEU A 131 -1.53 15.14 -6.16
CA LEU A 131 -2.87 15.61 -6.51
C LEU A 131 -2.92 16.21 -7.91
N GLN A 132 -1.90 16.98 -8.29
CA GLN A 132 -1.81 17.55 -9.63
C GLN A 132 -1.71 16.46 -10.70
N ARG A 133 -0.87 15.44 -10.51
CA ARG A 133 -0.74 14.29 -11.42
C ARG A 133 -2.04 13.49 -11.52
N GLN A 134 -2.74 13.30 -10.39
CA GLN A 134 -4.06 12.66 -10.40
C GLN A 134 -5.05 13.45 -11.24
N LYS A 135 -5.04 14.79 -11.14
CA LYS A 135 -5.90 15.68 -11.92
C LYS A 135 -5.59 15.63 -13.41
N GLU A 136 -4.31 15.57 -13.78
CA GLU A 136 -3.89 15.43 -15.18
C GLU A 136 -4.44 14.17 -15.83
N ASN A 137 -4.39 13.03 -15.11
CA ASN A 137 -4.93 11.76 -15.58
C ASN A 137 -6.45 11.63 -15.44
N ASN A 138 -7.08 12.46 -14.60
CA ASN A 138 -8.52 12.50 -14.34
C ASN A 138 -9.03 13.95 -14.31
N PRO A 139 -9.19 14.61 -15.48
CA PRO A 139 -9.61 16.02 -15.54
C PRO A 139 -10.97 16.29 -14.89
N ASP A 140 -11.82 15.25 -14.75
CA ASP A 140 -13.16 15.29 -14.16
C ASP A 140 -13.17 15.07 -12.63
N ILE A 141 -12.01 15.08 -11.93
CA ILE A 141 -11.97 15.13 -10.46
C ILE A 141 -12.68 16.41 -9.98
N LYS A 142 -13.69 16.22 -9.10
CA LYS A 142 -14.50 17.32 -8.56
C LYS A 142 -13.74 18.14 -7.53
N ALA A 143 -12.99 17.47 -6.63
CA ALA A 143 -12.18 18.13 -5.62
C ALA A 143 -10.90 17.34 -5.31
N MET A 144 -9.83 18.08 -5.03
CA MET A 144 -8.54 17.59 -4.56
C MET A 144 -8.34 18.05 -3.12
N LEU A 145 -8.14 17.11 -2.21
CA LEU A 145 -8.00 17.33 -0.77
C LEU A 145 -6.54 17.11 -0.38
N ASN A 146 -5.84 18.18 -0.02
CA ASN A 146 -4.46 18.08 0.47
C ASN A 146 -4.49 17.91 1.99
N GLU A 147 -4.90 16.73 2.44
CA GLU A 147 -5.18 16.40 3.84
C GLU A 147 -4.58 15.05 4.22
N ASP A 148 -4.46 14.79 5.53
CA ASP A 148 -4.10 13.48 6.08
C ASP A 148 -5.36 12.60 6.13
N ILE A 149 -5.30 11.40 5.56
CA ILE A 149 -6.42 10.43 5.56
C ILE A 149 -6.85 10.01 6.98
N SER A 150 -6.04 10.26 8.00
CA SER A 150 -6.41 10.01 9.39
C SER A 150 -7.30 11.09 10.02
N GLU A 151 -7.49 12.22 9.32
CA GLU A 151 -8.31 13.36 9.78
C GLU A 151 -8.68 14.24 8.58
N THR A 152 -9.90 14.08 8.05
CA THR A 152 -10.32 14.73 6.81
C THR A 152 -11.49 15.69 7.03
N SER A 153 -11.64 16.67 6.14
CA SER A 153 -12.79 17.56 6.07
C SER A 153 -14.04 16.93 5.45
N ILE A 154 -13.95 15.65 5.01
CA ILE A 154 -15.05 14.96 4.37
C ILE A 154 -16.17 14.69 5.38
N SER A 155 -17.42 14.92 4.96
CA SER A 155 -18.61 14.66 5.80
C SER A 155 -18.79 13.16 6.10
N ASN A 156 -19.51 12.85 7.19
CA ASN A 156 -19.83 11.47 7.56
C ASN A 156 -20.55 10.75 6.40
N LYS A 157 -20.05 9.55 6.06
CA LYS A 157 -20.56 8.72 4.94
C LYS A 157 -20.71 9.48 3.62
N GLY A 158 -19.89 10.54 3.42
CA GLY A 158 -19.88 11.34 2.19
C GLY A 158 -19.29 10.63 0.97
N ILE A 159 -18.61 9.51 1.19
CA ILE A 159 -17.96 8.69 0.14
C ILE A 159 -18.63 7.32 0.06
N ASP A 160 -19.05 6.92 -1.15
CA ASP A 160 -19.62 5.60 -1.35
C ASP A 160 -18.53 4.53 -1.45
N LEU A 161 -17.43 4.81 -2.14
CA LEU A 161 -16.29 3.89 -2.29
C LEU A 161 -14.97 4.65 -2.20
N THR A 162 -14.11 4.26 -1.25
CA THR A 162 -12.73 4.73 -1.14
C THR A 162 -11.77 3.67 -1.66
N LEU A 163 -10.81 4.08 -2.47
CA LEU A 163 -9.66 3.29 -2.88
C LEU A 163 -8.48 3.64 -1.96
N MET A 164 -7.88 2.64 -1.35
CA MET A 164 -6.70 2.77 -0.50
C MET A 164 -5.69 1.68 -0.87
N VAL A 165 -4.94 1.95 -1.93
CA VAL A 165 -4.05 0.99 -2.60
C VAL A 165 -2.60 1.32 -2.28
N ASP A 166 -1.92 0.44 -1.53
CA ASP A 166 -0.55 0.62 -1.06
C ASP A 166 -0.36 1.92 -0.25
N VAL A 167 -1.25 2.17 0.73
CA VAL A 167 -1.25 3.40 1.56
C VAL A 167 -1.25 3.10 3.05
N LEU A 168 -1.98 2.07 3.52
CA LEU A 168 -2.17 1.81 4.95
C LEU A 168 -0.84 1.48 5.67
N GLU A 169 0.13 0.92 4.97
CA GLU A 169 1.48 0.66 5.46
C GLU A 169 2.29 1.93 5.75
N HIS A 170 1.88 3.05 5.17
CA HIS A 170 2.55 4.35 5.28
C HIS A 170 1.93 5.28 6.33
N VAL A 171 0.71 5.01 6.81
CA VAL A 171 0.03 5.92 7.77
C VAL A 171 0.67 5.86 9.15
N THR A 172 0.75 7.02 9.85
CA THR A 172 1.35 7.08 11.18
C THR A 172 0.52 6.40 12.26
N ASP A 173 -0.80 6.46 12.14
CA ASP A 173 -1.76 5.87 13.09
C ASP A 173 -2.82 5.08 12.31
N THR A 174 -2.60 3.78 12.20
CA THR A 174 -3.52 2.86 11.53
C THR A 174 -4.92 2.89 12.15
N ASP A 175 -5.01 2.93 13.50
CA ASP A 175 -6.29 2.82 14.18
C ASP A 175 -7.10 4.11 14.01
N LYS A 176 -6.45 5.29 14.04
CA LYS A 176 -7.07 6.57 13.72
C LYS A 176 -7.54 6.60 12.26
N THR A 177 -6.70 6.15 11.33
CA THR A 177 -7.02 6.09 9.89
C THR A 177 -8.22 5.18 9.63
N LEU A 178 -8.26 3.98 10.20
CA LEU A 178 -9.37 3.05 10.00
C LEU A 178 -10.69 3.58 10.59
N LYS A 179 -10.64 4.31 11.73
CA LYS A 179 -11.81 4.99 12.30
C LYS A 179 -12.29 6.14 11.41
N GLU A 180 -11.37 6.90 10.83
CA GLU A 180 -11.71 7.97 9.91
C GLU A 180 -12.32 7.41 8.61
N LEU A 181 -11.76 6.33 8.07
CA LEU A 181 -12.34 5.63 6.92
C LEU A 181 -13.75 5.12 7.23
N ASN A 182 -14.01 4.59 8.44
CA ASN A 182 -15.37 4.26 8.87
C ASN A 182 -16.28 5.48 8.91
N ARG A 183 -15.78 6.62 9.38
CA ARG A 183 -16.58 7.85 9.45
C ARG A 183 -16.98 8.35 8.06
N ILE A 184 -16.04 8.41 7.11
CA ILE A 184 -16.26 9.07 5.81
C ILE A 184 -16.81 8.14 4.74
N SER A 185 -16.54 6.83 4.79
CA SER A 185 -16.79 5.89 3.68
C SER A 185 -17.85 4.86 4.04
N LYS A 186 -18.63 4.44 3.03
CA LYS A 186 -19.51 3.26 3.11
C LYS A 186 -18.74 1.98 2.78
N TYR A 187 -17.88 2.04 1.75
CA TYR A 187 -17.01 0.93 1.34
C TYR A 187 -15.57 1.43 1.16
N VAL A 188 -14.63 0.55 1.45
CA VAL A 188 -13.20 0.78 1.19
C VAL A 188 -12.60 -0.44 0.53
N ILE A 189 -11.93 -0.26 -0.60
CA ILE A 189 -11.08 -1.29 -1.21
C ILE A 189 -9.65 -1.03 -0.75
N PHE A 190 -9.07 -2.01 -0.06
CA PHE A 190 -7.68 -2.01 0.33
C PHE A 190 -6.85 -2.92 -0.57
N LYS A 191 -5.63 -2.52 -0.90
CA LYS A 191 -4.53 -3.39 -1.29
C LYS A 191 -3.37 -3.11 -0.33
N ILE A 192 -2.90 -4.14 0.38
CA ILE A 192 -1.95 -3.98 1.49
C ILE A 192 -0.90 -5.08 1.41
N PRO A 193 0.42 -4.76 1.54
CA PRO A 193 1.48 -5.74 1.64
C PRO A 193 1.45 -6.48 2.98
N LEU A 194 1.65 -7.79 2.94
CA LEU A 194 1.73 -8.68 4.10
C LEU A 194 3.19 -9.00 4.42
N GLU A 195 3.90 -8.02 4.98
CA GLU A 195 5.34 -8.09 5.23
C GLU A 195 5.69 -8.72 6.59
N ASN A 196 4.70 -8.95 7.47
CA ASN A 196 4.89 -9.67 8.72
C ASN A 196 4.66 -11.17 8.51
N ASN A 197 5.62 -11.83 7.87
CA ASN A 197 5.61 -13.24 7.52
C ASN A 197 6.91 -13.94 7.96
N VAL A 198 6.95 -15.27 7.89
CA VAL A 198 8.09 -16.07 8.40
C VAL A 198 9.38 -15.73 7.68
N TYR A 199 9.37 -15.69 6.35
CA TYR A 199 10.57 -15.46 5.55
C TYR A 199 11.18 -14.09 5.80
N TYR A 200 10.36 -13.03 5.74
CA TYR A 200 10.81 -11.66 5.97
C TYR A 200 11.35 -11.47 7.40
N ASN A 201 10.61 -11.96 8.41
CA ASN A 201 11.02 -11.82 9.80
C ASN A 201 12.31 -12.60 10.10
N THR A 202 12.49 -13.79 9.52
CA THR A 202 13.73 -14.57 9.66
C THR A 202 14.92 -13.85 9.04
N LEU A 203 14.75 -13.33 7.82
CA LEU A 203 15.82 -12.57 7.17
C LEU A 203 16.15 -11.27 7.92
N ASP A 204 15.15 -10.55 8.42
CA ASP A 204 15.36 -9.33 9.18
C ASP A 204 16.11 -9.61 10.49
N LEU A 205 15.79 -10.72 11.16
CA LEU A 205 16.52 -11.17 12.36
C LEU A 205 18.00 -11.49 12.01
N ILE A 206 18.26 -12.25 10.96
CA ILE A 206 19.63 -12.57 10.49
C ILE A 206 20.40 -11.29 10.15
N LYS A 207 19.73 -10.31 9.53
CA LYS A 207 20.30 -9.00 9.17
C LYS A 207 20.24 -7.97 10.31
N ARG A 208 19.92 -8.40 11.54
CA ARG A 208 19.87 -7.55 12.76
C ARG A 208 18.96 -6.31 12.57
N GLY A 209 17.77 -6.50 12.01
CA GLY A 209 16.76 -5.46 11.80
C GLY A 209 17.09 -4.49 10.65
N ARG A 210 18.08 -4.79 9.80
CA ARG A 210 18.47 -3.91 8.69
C ARG A 210 17.42 -3.87 7.60
N LEU A 211 16.78 -5.00 7.26
CA LEU A 211 15.77 -5.04 6.20
C LEU A 211 14.59 -4.13 6.50
N ARG A 212 14.10 -4.14 7.73
CA ARG A 212 12.98 -3.29 8.14
C ARG A 212 13.36 -1.81 8.16
N ARG A 213 14.57 -1.48 8.61
CA ARG A 213 15.09 -0.09 8.54
C ARG A 213 15.20 0.40 7.10
N ASP A 214 15.74 -0.42 6.21
CA ASP A 214 15.89 -0.08 4.80
C ASP A 214 14.51 0.13 4.15
N LEU A 215 13.52 -0.72 4.44
CA LEU A 215 12.16 -0.60 3.96
C LEU A 215 11.49 0.71 4.41
N ILE A 216 11.65 1.07 5.69
CA ILE A 216 11.15 2.35 6.21
C ILE A 216 11.82 3.55 5.50
N GLN A 217 13.14 3.50 5.30
CA GLN A 217 13.89 4.62 4.73
C GLN A 217 13.73 4.79 3.23
N GLN A 218 13.53 3.69 2.49
CA GLN A 218 13.46 3.71 1.02
C GLN A 218 12.04 3.92 0.50
N VAL A 219 11.07 3.22 1.08
CA VAL A 219 9.68 3.25 0.61
C VAL A 219 8.68 3.79 1.63
N GLY A 220 9.08 3.99 2.89
CA GLY A 220 8.22 4.57 3.92
C GLY A 220 7.25 3.59 4.58
N HIS A 221 7.47 2.26 4.48
CA HIS A 221 6.62 1.25 5.12
C HIS A 221 6.87 1.21 6.63
N ILE A 222 6.17 2.03 7.39
CA ILE A 222 6.28 2.11 8.85
C ILE A 222 5.41 1.08 9.58
N ASN A 223 4.40 0.55 8.90
CA ASN A 223 3.54 -0.52 9.41
C ASN A 223 3.76 -1.81 8.62
N SER A 224 3.83 -2.92 9.33
CA SER A 224 4.00 -4.25 8.73
C SER A 224 2.86 -5.15 9.22
N TYR A 225 2.12 -5.72 8.28
CA TYR A 225 0.94 -6.51 8.57
C TYR A 225 1.13 -7.98 8.23
N ASN A 226 0.44 -8.86 8.99
CA ASN A 226 -0.04 -10.14 8.52
C ASN A 226 -1.57 -10.07 8.40
N PHE A 227 -2.16 -10.98 7.65
CA PHE A 227 -3.60 -10.91 7.36
C PHE A 227 -4.49 -11.02 8.62
N LYS A 228 -4.11 -11.85 9.59
CA LYS A 228 -4.86 -12.02 10.85
C LYS A 228 -4.91 -10.72 11.66
N ALA A 229 -3.76 -10.03 11.80
CA ALA A 229 -3.69 -8.77 12.52
C ALA A 229 -4.44 -7.64 11.78
N LEU A 230 -4.31 -7.58 10.45
CA LEU A 230 -5.03 -6.63 9.62
C LEU A 230 -6.56 -6.83 9.75
N LYS A 231 -7.05 -8.06 9.59
CA LYS A 231 -8.47 -8.40 9.76
C LYS A 231 -8.99 -7.99 11.14
N LYS A 232 -8.22 -8.24 12.21
CA LYS A 232 -8.59 -7.81 13.57
C LYS A 232 -8.72 -6.28 13.64
N LYS A 233 -7.79 -5.51 13.09
CA LYS A 233 -7.83 -4.05 13.11
C LYS A 233 -9.05 -3.50 12.34
N ILE A 234 -9.32 -4.02 11.15
CA ILE A 234 -10.50 -3.66 10.35
C ILE A 234 -11.78 -3.94 11.12
N ASN A 235 -11.94 -5.13 11.69
CA ASN A 235 -13.13 -5.48 12.46
C ASN A 235 -13.29 -4.59 13.72
N THR A 236 -12.19 -4.29 14.43
CA THR A 236 -12.21 -3.41 15.60
C THR A 236 -12.59 -1.98 15.25
N SER A 237 -12.31 -1.51 14.02
CA SER A 237 -12.75 -0.20 13.54
C SER A 237 -14.20 -0.17 13.04
N GLY A 238 -14.94 -1.26 13.15
CA GLY A 238 -16.33 -1.40 12.69
C GLY A 238 -16.50 -1.80 11.23
N GLY A 239 -15.39 -2.22 10.57
CA GLY A 239 -15.42 -2.69 9.18
C GLY A 239 -15.77 -4.18 9.09
N GLU A 240 -16.57 -4.54 8.09
CA GLU A 240 -16.89 -5.90 7.71
C GLU A 240 -16.20 -6.23 6.38
N ILE A 241 -15.28 -7.20 6.36
CA ILE A 241 -14.65 -7.67 5.12
C ILE A 241 -15.66 -8.54 4.37
N LEU A 242 -16.17 -8.04 3.23
CA LEU A 242 -17.11 -8.77 2.39
C LEU A 242 -16.44 -9.89 1.60
N CYS A 243 -15.32 -9.56 0.96
CA CYS A 243 -14.47 -10.55 0.33
C CYS A 243 -13.01 -10.07 0.30
N TYR A 244 -12.11 -11.02 0.07
CA TYR A 244 -10.68 -10.74 -0.07
C TYR A 244 -10.01 -11.79 -0.96
N ASN A 245 -8.89 -11.40 -1.59
CA ASN A 245 -8.01 -12.29 -2.34
C ASN A 245 -6.55 -11.98 -2.01
N PHE A 246 -5.72 -13.00 -1.91
CA PHE A 246 -4.27 -12.86 -1.96
C PHE A 246 -3.86 -12.70 -3.42
N THR A 247 -2.86 -11.86 -3.68
CA THR A 247 -2.59 -11.43 -5.05
C THR A 247 -1.76 -12.41 -5.86
N ASN A 248 -1.02 -13.33 -5.19
CA ASN A 248 0.00 -14.15 -5.80
C ASN A 248 1.02 -13.28 -6.59
N VAL A 249 1.67 -12.35 -5.89
CA VAL A 249 2.65 -11.45 -6.51
C VAL A 249 3.78 -12.17 -7.23
N PHE A 250 4.04 -13.44 -6.88
CA PHE A 250 5.08 -14.26 -7.51
C PHE A 250 4.77 -14.57 -8.97
N GLU A 251 3.48 -14.69 -9.34
CA GLU A 251 3.07 -14.82 -10.73
C GLU A 251 3.50 -13.58 -11.54
N TYR A 252 3.29 -12.39 -10.99
CA TYR A 252 3.71 -11.14 -11.61
C TYR A 252 5.24 -11.06 -11.74
N TYR A 253 6.00 -11.38 -10.68
CA TYR A 253 7.46 -11.37 -10.74
C TYR A 253 8.04 -12.43 -11.70
N LEU A 254 7.34 -13.53 -11.91
CA LEU A 254 7.73 -14.56 -12.88
C LEU A 254 7.28 -14.24 -14.32
N SER A 255 6.54 -13.16 -14.54
CA SER A 255 6.15 -12.70 -15.88
C SER A 255 7.39 -12.27 -16.70
N ALA A 256 7.26 -12.27 -18.03
CA ALA A 256 8.35 -11.93 -18.94
C ALA A 256 8.89 -10.49 -18.74
N GLU A 257 8.03 -9.58 -18.27
CA GLU A 257 8.39 -8.19 -18.02
C GLU A 257 9.37 -8.04 -16.85
N CYS A 258 9.19 -8.85 -15.78
CA CYS A 258 10.03 -8.79 -14.58
C CYS A 258 11.24 -9.72 -14.62
N GLN A 259 11.25 -10.77 -15.47
CA GLN A 259 12.30 -11.80 -15.48
C GLN A 259 13.69 -11.29 -15.87
N LYS A 260 13.80 -10.22 -16.63
CA LYS A 260 15.08 -9.71 -17.17
C LYS A 260 16.10 -9.30 -16.10
N GLN A 261 15.67 -9.11 -14.86
CA GLN A 261 16.51 -8.59 -13.77
C GLN A 261 16.73 -9.60 -12.61
N MET A 262 16.17 -10.80 -12.69
CA MET A 262 16.24 -11.80 -11.60
C MET A 262 17.52 -12.62 -11.59
N VAL A 263 18.08 -12.82 -10.39
CA VAL A 263 19.13 -13.80 -10.14
C VAL A 263 18.55 -15.23 -10.08
N THR A 264 19.29 -16.24 -10.54
CA THR A 264 18.82 -17.62 -10.64
C THR A 264 18.20 -18.17 -9.33
N GLY A 265 18.77 -17.85 -8.17
CA GLY A 265 18.24 -18.27 -6.86
C GLY A 265 16.90 -17.64 -6.50
N GLU A 266 16.68 -16.39 -6.89
CA GLU A 266 15.40 -15.70 -6.68
C GLU A 266 14.29 -16.32 -7.51
N ARG A 267 14.60 -16.65 -8.76
CA ARG A 267 13.64 -17.29 -9.67
C ARG A 267 13.14 -18.62 -9.14
N THR A 268 14.05 -19.44 -8.56
CA THR A 268 13.66 -20.72 -7.95
C THR A 268 12.77 -20.50 -6.73
N LEU A 269 13.13 -19.57 -5.85
CA LEU A 269 12.33 -19.22 -4.68
C LEU A 269 10.92 -18.75 -5.07
N TYR A 270 10.83 -17.88 -6.08
CA TYR A 270 9.53 -17.37 -6.54
C TYR A 270 8.68 -18.45 -7.22
N ARG A 271 9.28 -19.42 -7.91
CA ARG A 271 8.55 -20.59 -8.44
C ARG A 271 7.96 -21.43 -7.31
N ILE A 272 8.73 -21.69 -6.24
CA ILE A 272 8.24 -22.42 -5.06
C ILE A 272 7.11 -21.63 -4.39
N ALA A 273 7.30 -20.33 -4.16
CA ALA A 273 6.28 -19.50 -3.55
C ALA A 273 5.00 -19.40 -4.42
N ASN A 274 5.15 -19.30 -5.75
CA ASN A 274 4.01 -19.31 -6.68
C ASN A 274 3.24 -20.64 -6.60
N LEU A 275 3.94 -21.78 -6.56
CA LEU A 275 3.30 -23.09 -6.40
C LEU A 275 2.52 -23.18 -5.08
N ILE A 276 3.14 -22.76 -3.97
CA ILE A 276 2.47 -22.72 -2.65
C ILE A 276 1.26 -21.78 -2.70
N SER A 277 1.39 -20.62 -3.34
CA SER A 277 0.27 -19.66 -3.48
C SER A 277 -0.89 -20.23 -4.28
N THR A 278 -0.62 -21.01 -5.33
CA THR A 278 -1.65 -21.67 -6.13
C THR A 278 -2.40 -22.73 -5.33
N ILE A 279 -1.72 -23.49 -4.46
CA ILE A 279 -2.32 -24.56 -3.65
C ILE A 279 -3.01 -23.98 -2.40
N SER A 280 -2.36 -23.07 -1.70
CA SER A 280 -2.83 -22.46 -0.45
C SER A 280 -2.34 -21.02 -0.32
N PRO A 281 -3.10 -20.03 -0.88
CA PRO A 281 -2.71 -18.62 -0.83
C PRO A 281 -2.50 -18.10 0.60
N GLY A 282 -3.34 -18.54 1.55
CA GLY A 282 -3.22 -18.18 2.96
C GLY A 282 -1.92 -18.68 3.60
N LEU A 283 -1.51 -19.92 3.31
CA LEU A 283 -0.22 -20.44 3.77
C LEU A 283 0.94 -19.67 3.13
N CYS A 284 0.85 -19.39 1.83
CA CYS A 284 1.86 -18.61 1.13
C CYS A 284 2.07 -17.23 1.78
N SER A 285 0.99 -16.52 2.10
CA SER A 285 1.04 -15.21 2.75
C SER A 285 1.60 -15.25 4.18
N CYS A 286 1.52 -16.39 4.87
CA CYS A 286 2.18 -16.59 6.16
C CYS A 286 3.69 -16.84 6.02
N LEU A 287 4.10 -17.48 4.93
CA LEU A 287 5.49 -17.85 4.68
C LEU A 287 6.27 -16.74 3.98
N PHE A 288 5.68 -16.11 2.98
CA PHE A 288 6.33 -15.14 2.09
C PHE A 288 5.52 -13.84 2.00
N THR A 289 6.18 -12.75 1.60
CA THR A 289 5.51 -11.48 1.34
C THR A 289 4.65 -11.57 0.10
N ASP A 290 3.35 -11.41 0.29
CA ASP A 290 2.33 -11.25 -0.74
C ASP A 290 1.49 -10.02 -0.39
N PHE A 291 0.51 -9.68 -1.20
CA PHE A 291 -0.47 -8.64 -0.89
C PHE A 291 -1.85 -9.26 -0.69
N VAL A 292 -2.67 -8.59 0.10
CA VAL A 292 -4.10 -8.86 0.15
C VAL A 292 -4.85 -7.69 -0.47
N VAL A 293 -5.84 -8.01 -1.31
CA VAL A 293 -6.84 -7.06 -1.78
C VAL A 293 -8.16 -7.46 -1.15
N CYS A 294 -8.83 -6.51 -0.51
CA CYS A 294 -10.12 -6.77 0.13
C CYS A 294 -11.06 -5.58 -0.02
N ILE A 295 -12.36 -5.85 -0.03
CA ILE A 295 -13.39 -4.83 0.12
C ILE A 295 -14.01 -4.94 1.50
N VAL A 296 -14.10 -3.78 2.16
CA VAL A 296 -14.63 -3.60 3.51
C VAL A 296 -15.87 -2.72 3.43
N ARG A 297 -16.94 -3.17 4.07
CA ARG A 297 -18.15 -2.39 4.29
C ARG A 297 -18.14 -1.78 5.68
N TYR A 298 -18.43 -0.50 5.79
CA TYR A 298 -18.62 0.26 7.02
C TYR A 298 -20.09 0.68 7.15
N ARG A 299 -20.75 0.20 8.20
CA ARG A 299 -22.16 0.55 8.51
C ARG A 299 -22.30 1.89 9.22
#